data_4395f6ab77d69860c9e6713faf167e15
#
_entry.id   4395f6ab77d69860c9e6713faf167e15
#
_cell.length_a   1.000
_cell.length_b   1.000
_cell.length_c   1.000
_cell.angle_alpha   90.00
_cell.angle_beta   90.00
_cell.angle_gamma   90.00
#
_symmetry.space_group_name_H-M   'P 1'
#
loop_
_entity.id
_entity.type
_entity.pdbx_description
1 polymer ?
#
loop_
_entity_poly.entity_id
_entity_poly.type
_entity_poly.pdbx_seq_one_letter_code
_entity_poly.pdbx_strand_id
1 'polypeptide(L)'
;MLWYNAGAGTWYMGGKAALGQRKGILKAHDLAAAPELIKPGMWQLGQGEGKGWLSAPDVHCLHGPEADKALKSEQNALLVAQRTVYLFDAHASLSPGTSGSTAPAWQGAYTIEATEEGRHRYVKPGDSVGIKSAWVLSYNARAGTWLVSRKGKRRTALKTWLSVYDAAQIPDKIQGSWRAWKDGGWVPSSVRVIAGAEGEAMMRQQAVEEARELSRSATTVLLSGTTPGGWGHEWFGAYTQRTGSLVDGRFVFAHEVDDSKALWFDGRSGRWCVGTHEAYEERFHPNKAVLSVVDAALAPERISAPWMLRTDAQTEAWVPASSVRAVASDGREGEALRRTRLREQNSAAPVVYLVGETPASFPGEWMGAYELSRSDAKPNERHVYRRQGDAGKELRYHPKTGDWRVHQVGGGETTTVLSVYDGAELPEQVSTAWRAYSKEQGWQDAPEARHFPRPALLTRCRAFTRPPPP
;
A
#
# COMPACT_ATOMS: atom_id res chain seq x y z
N MET A 1 -3.42 -37.92 -26.65
CA MET A 1 -3.78 -39.13 -27.40
C MET A 1 -5.13 -39.60 -26.96
N LEU A 2 -5.87 -40.21 -27.85
CA LEU A 2 -7.21 -40.75 -27.60
C LEU A 2 -7.12 -42.28 -27.78
N TRP A 3 -7.66 -43.09 -26.86
CA TRP A 3 -7.63 -44.55 -26.88
C TRP A 3 -8.85 -45.16 -26.19
N TYR A 4 -9.20 -46.36 -26.60
CA TYR A 4 -10.18 -47.18 -25.97
C TYR A 4 -9.56 -48.20 -25.04
N ASN A 5 -10.04 -48.30 -23.81
CA ASN A 5 -9.67 -49.38 -22.87
C ASN A 5 -10.79 -50.44 -22.81
N ALA A 6 -10.59 -51.53 -23.50
CA ALA A 6 -11.60 -52.57 -23.61
C ALA A 6 -11.99 -53.17 -22.25
N GLY A 7 -11.03 -53.33 -21.32
CA GLY A 7 -11.30 -53.87 -19.99
C GLY A 7 -12.12 -52.94 -19.09
N ALA A 8 -12.25 -51.65 -19.46
CA ALA A 8 -13.06 -50.69 -18.76
C ALA A 8 -14.30 -50.24 -19.56
N GLY A 9 -14.46 -50.67 -20.81
CA GLY A 9 -15.50 -50.16 -21.71
C GLY A 9 -15.51 -48.64 -21.85
N THR A 10 -14.31 -48.03 -21.93
CA THR A 10 -14.19 -46.59 -21.75
C THR A 10 -13.17 -46.00 -22.68
N TRP A 11 -13.52 -44.93 -23.36
CA TRP A 11 -12.63 -44.07 -24.09
C TRP A 11 -11.91 -43.12 -23.15
N TYR A 12 -10.61 -42.91 -23.39
CA TYR A 12 -9.79 -41.97 -22.61
C TYR A 12 -9.04 -41.04 -23.54
N MET A 13 -8.87 -39.80 -23.14
CA MET A 13 -7.95 -38.85 -23.76
C MET A 13 -6.97 -38.35 -22.72
N GLY A 14 -5.68 -38.35 -23.07
CA GLY A 14 -4.61 -37.96 -22.15
C GLY A 14 -3.23 -37.92 -22.79
N GLY A 15 -2.20 -37.72 -21.99
CA GLY A 15 -0.81 -37.72 -22.42
C GLY A 15 -0.35 -39.07 -22.88
N LYS A 16 0.73 -39.13 -23.69
CA LYS A 16 1.32 -40.36 -24.24
C LYS A 16 1.70 -41.40 -23.17
N ALA A 17 2.12 -40.94 -22.00
CA ALA A 17 2.48 -41.82 -20.87
C ALA A 17 1.28 -42.56 -20.25
N ALA A 18 0.08 -42.09 -20.48
CA ALA A 18 -1.16 -42.71 -19.99
C ALA A 18 -1.83 -43.65 -21.00
N LEU A 19 -1.25 -43.80 -22.20
CA LEU A 19 -1.83 -44.62 -23.25
C LEU A 19 -2.04 -46.07 -22.79
N GLY A 20 -3.24 -46.59 -23.01
CA GLY A 20 -3.66 -47.93 -22.57
C GLY A 20 -4.01 -48.08 -21.10
N GLN A 21 -3.74 -47.06 -20.27
CA GLN A 21 -4.12 -47.05 -18.85
C GLN A 21 -5.55 -46.54 -18.65
N ARG A 22 -6.10 -46.78 -17.44
CA ARG A 22 -7.40 -46.20 -16.99
C ARG A 22 -7.23 -44.78 -16.43
N LYS A 23 -6.37 -43.98 -17.05
CA LYS A 23 -6.00 -42.63 -16.64
C LYS A 23 -6.09 -41.70 -17.86
N GLY A 24 -6.71 -40.56 -17.68
CA GLY A 24 -6.84 -39.52 -18.73
C GLY A 24 -7.28 -38.19 -18.18
N ILE A 25 -7.32 -37.20 -19.04
CA ILE A 25 -7.90 -35.89 -18.75
C ILE A 25 -9.40 -35.90 -19.05
N LEU A 26 -9.78 -36.60 -20.12
CA LEU A 26 -11.17 -36.88 -20.46
C LEU A 26 -11.41 -38.40 -20.47
N LYS A 27 -12.63 -38.79 -20.14
CA LYS A 27 -13.12 -40.14 -20.34
C LYS A 27 -14.57 -40.13 -20.80
N ALA A 28 -14.97 -41.18 -21.56
CA ALA A 28 -16.36 -41.43 -21.88
C ALA A 28 -16.60 -42.93 -21.75
N HIS A 29 -17.57 -43.32 -20.90
CA HIS A 29 -17.95 -44.71 -20.77
C HIS A 29 -18.95 -45.03 -21.86
N ASP A 30 -18.46 -45.54 -22.99
CA ASP A 30 -19.23 -45.87 -24.19
C ASP A 30 -18.52 -46.99 -24.97
N LEU A 31 -19.29 -47.91 -25.49
CA LEU A 31 -18.83 -49.03 -26.28
C LEU A 31 -18.68 -48.73 -27.80
N ALA A 32 -18.82 -47.44 -28.17
CA ALA A 32 -18.65 -47.00 -29.56
C ALA A 32 -17.35 -47.54 -30.16
N ALA A 33 -17.41 -48.03 -31.41
CA ALA A 33 -16.27 -48.57 -32.11
C ALA A 33 -15.24 -47.48 -32.52
N ALA A 34 -15.71 -46.22 -32.57
CA ALA A 34 -14.88 -45.06 -32.89
C ALA A 34 -15.31 -43.87 -32.03
N PRO A 35 -14.40 -42.94 -31.68
CA PRO A 35 -14.67 -41.88 -30.73
C PRO A 35 -15.73 -40.86 -31.20
N GLU A 36 -15.89 -40.68 -32.47
CA GLU A 36 -16.94 -39.85 -33.09
C GLU A 36 -18.36 -40.43 -32.97
N LEU A 37 -18.48 -41.73 -32.64
CA LEU A 37 -19.74 -42.42 -32.43
C LEU A 37 -20.17 -42.41 -30.94
N ILE A 38 -19.36 -41.86 -30.06
CA ILE A 38 -19.72 -41.72 -28.65
C ILE A 38 -20.92 -40.78 -28.53
N LYS A 39 -21.93 -41.21 -27.76
CA LYS A 39 -23.17 -40.46 -27.56
C LYS A 39 -22.86 -39.08 -26.95
N PRO A 40 -23.58 -38.02 -27.37
CA PRO A 40 -23.45 -36.71 -26.76
C PRO A 40 -23.66 -36.75 -25.24
N GLY A 41 -22.87 -35.97 -24.49
CA GLY A 41 -22.96 -35.87 -23.04
C GLY A 41 -22.26 -37.00 -22.25
N MET A 42 -21.67 -37.99 -22.90
CA MET A 42 -20.98 -39.09 -22.22
C MET A 42 -19.57 -38.74 -21.76
N TRP A 43 -19.01 -37.64 -22.25
CA TRP A 43 -17.68 -37.21 -21.84
C TRP A 43 -17.65 -36.62 -20.44
N GLN A 44 -16.60 -36.94 -19.73
CA GLN A 44 -16.31 -36.43 -18.39
C GLN A 44 -14.89 -35.91 -18.31
N LEU A 45 -14.70 -34.76 -17.66
CA LEU A 45 -13.43 -34.10 -17.41
C LEU A 45 -12.92 -34.46 -16.01
N GLY A 46 -11.66 -34.89 -15.92
CA GLY A 46 -11.00 -35.17 -14.64
C GLY A 46 -10.65 -33.89 -13.90
N GLN A 47 -10.98 -33.81 -12.63
CA GLN A 47 -10.68 -32.63 -11.77
C GLN A 47 -9.27 -32.63 -11.18
N GLY A 48 -8.46 -33.60 -11.54
CA GLY A 48 -7.15 -33.88 -10.95
C GLY A 48 -7.15 -35.07 -10.01
N GLU A 49 -5.98 -35.42 -9.50
CA GLU A 49 -5.78 -36.62 -8.70
C GLU A 49 -6.65 -36.61 -7.44
N GLY A 50 -7.47 -37.64 -7.28
CA GLY A 50 -8.38 -37.79 -6.13
C GLY A 50 -9.66 -36.94 -6.12
N LYS A 51 -9.89 -36.06 -7.11
CA LYS A 51 -11.04 -35.11 -7.08
C LYS A 51 -12.27 -35.53 -7.91
N GLY A 52 -12.20 -36.69 -8.54
CA GLY A 52 -13.35 -37.20 -9.31
C GLY A 52 -13.44 -36.67 -10.75
N TRP A 53 -14.65 -36.83 -11.35
CA TRP A 53 -14.93 -36.51 -12.74
C TRP A 53 -16.16 -35.63 -12.82
N LEU A 54 -16.09 -34.58 -13.67
CA LEU A 54 -17.21 -33.71 -13.99
C LEU A 54 -17.80 -34.06 -15.33
N SER A 55 -19.13 -33.96 -15.47
CA SER A 55 -19.77 -34.05 -16.77
C SER A 55 -19.27 -32.94 -17.69
N ALA A 56 -18.99 -33.31 -18.96
CA ALA A 56 -18.55 -32.41 -20.01
C ALA A 56 -19.46 -32.62 -21.25
N PRO A 57 -20.72 -32.20 -21.18
CA PRO A 57 -21.75 -32.53 -22.17
C PRO A 57 -21.45 -31.97 -23.57
N ASP A 58 -20.71 -30.87 -23.63
CA ASP A 58 -20.36 -30.17 -24.89
C ASP A 58 -19.13 -30.76 -25.58
N VAL A 59 -18.45 -31.72 -24.94
CA VAL A 59 -17.31 -32.41 -25.52
C VAL A 59 -17.79 -33.51 -26.46
N HIS A 60 -17.36 -33.45 -27.69
CA HIS A 60 -17.62 -34.50 -28.71
C HIS A 60 -16.43 -34.62 -29.66
N CYS A 61 -16.31 -35.76 -30.31
CA CYS A 61 -15.34 -35.98 -31.35
C CYS A 61 -15.95 -35.70 -32.71
N LEU A 62 -15.23 -34.95 -33.53
CA LEU A 62 -15.59 -34.68 -34.91
C LEU A 62 -14.69 -35.45 -35.87
N HIS A 63 -15.19 -35.80 -37.04
CA HIS A 63 -14.42 -36.41 -38.12
C HIS A 63 -14.78 -35.78 -39.49
N GLY A 64 -13.91 -36.02 -40.52
CA GLY A 64 -14.16 -35.58 -41.89
C GLY A 64 -14.47 -34.09 -42.06
N PRO A 65 -15.40 -33.76 -42.94
CA PRO A 65 -15.72 -32.37 -43.29
C PRO A 65 -16.13 -31.49 -42.10
N GLU A 66 -16.76 -32.07 -41.07
CA GLU A 66 -17.15 -31.31 -39.84
C GLU A 66 -15.91 -30.95 -39.01
N ALA A 67 -14.96 -31.86 -38.85
CA ALA A 67 -13.69 -31.56 -38.19
C ALA A 67 -12.93 -30.47 -38.97
N ASP A 68 -12.87 -30.58 -40.30
CA ASP A 68 -12.21 -29.59 -41.17
C ASP A 68 -12.86 -28.21 -41.03
N LYS A 69 -14.19 -28.17 -40.95
CA LYS A 69 -14.95 -26.93 -40.74
C LYS A 69 -14.65 -26.32 -39.36
N ALA A 70 -14.62 -27.13 -38.32
CA ALA A 70 -14.29 -26.68 -36.96
C ALA A 70 -12.85 -26.12 -36.89
N LEU A 71 -11.86 -26.84 -37.48
CA LEU A 71 -10.47 -26.35 -37.55
C LEU A 71 -10.34 -25.05 -38.33
N LYS A 72 -11.04 -24.93 -39.49
CA LYS A 72 -11.06 -23.68 -40.23
C LYS A 72 -11.72 -22.54 -39.45
N SER A 73 -12.74 -22.82 -38.66
CA SER A 73 -13.38 -21.83 -37.79
C SER A 73 -12.42 -21.35 -36.73
N GLU A 74 -11.68 -22.24 -36.10
CA GLU A 74 -10.62 -21.88 -35.11
C GLU A 74 -9.51 -21.03 -35.74
N GLN A 75 -9.02 -21.44 -36.93
CA GLN A 75 -8.03 -20.65 -37.67
C GLN A 75 -8.54 -19.27 -38.05
N ASN A 76 -9.76 -19.18 -38.52
CA ASN A 76 -10.39 -17.89 -38.81
C ASN A 76 -10.57 -17.01 -37.58
N ALA A 77 -10.89 -17.59 -36.40
CA ALA A 77 -10.95 -16.85 -35.15
C ALA A 77 -9.60 -16.20 -34.80
N LEU A 78 -8.49 -16.90 -35.03
CA LEU A 78 -7.15 -16.32 -34.84
C LEU A 78 -6.85 -15.20 -35.84
N LEU A 79 -7.29 -15.33 -37.08
CA LEU A 79 -7.07 -14.29 -38.12
C LEU A 79 -7.84 -13.00 -37.82
N VAL A 80 -9.02 -13.10 -37.21
CA VAL A 80 -9.85 -11.93 -36.85
C VAL A 80 -9.58 -11.42 -35.43
N ALA A 81 -8.65 -12.06 -34.70
CA ALA A 81 -8.27 -11.64 -33.36
C ALA A 81 -7.81 -10.19 -33.36
N GLN A 82 -8.32 -9.41 -32.43
CA GLN A 82 -7.93 -8.01 -32.28
C GLN A 82 -6.46 -7.92 -31.83
N ARG A 83 -5.70 -7.05 -32.49
CA ARG A 83 -4.29 -6.81 -32.16
C ARG A 83 -4.08 -6.38 -30.73
N THR A 84 -5.08 -5.68 -30.16
CA THR A 84 -5.05 -5.19 -28.79
C THR A 84 -6.31 -5.62 -28.05
N VAL A 85 -6.11 -6.20 -26.86
CA VAL A 85 -7.16 -6.50 -25.91
C VAL A 85 -6.89 -5.74 -24.61
N TYR A 86 -7.96 -5.43 -23.89
CA TYR A 86 -7.91 -4.65 -22.66
C TYR A 86 -8.47 -5.47 -21.51
N LEU A 87 -7.71 -5.59 -20.45
CA LEU A 87 -8.15 -6.21 -19.19
C LEU A 87 -8.65 -5.13 -18.25
N PHE A 88 -9.87 -5.31 -17.75
CA PHE A 88 -10.50 -4.44 -16.76
C PHE A 88 -10.97 -5.25 -15.56
N ASP A 89 -10.84 -4.65 -14.36
CA ASP A 89 -11.54 -5.13 -13.18
C ASP A 89 -12.82 -4.29 -13.02
N ALA A 90 -13.99 -4.94 -13.15
CA ALA A 90 -15.28 -4.23 -13.08
C ALA A 90 -15.54 -3.61 -11.68
N HIS A 91 -14.95 -4.15 -10.62
CA HIS A 91 -15.10 -3.58 -9.28
C HIS A 91 -14.09 -2.47 -8.98
N ALA A 92 -12.93 -2.48 -9.61
CA ALA A 92 -11.96 -1.40 -9.47
C ALA A 92 -12.44 -0.08 -10.10
N SER A 93 -13.32 -0.18 -11.11
CA SER A 93 -13.75 0.98 -11.91
C SER A 93 -15.11 1.57 -11.52
N LEU A 94 -15.95 0.91 -10.72
CA LEU A 94 -17.39 1.22 -10.62
C LEU A 94 -17.92 1.52 -9.23
N SER A 95 -17.10 1.74 -8.21
CA SER A 95 -17.58 2.17 -6.91
C SER A 95 -17.40 3.69 -6.73
N PRO A 96 -18.33 4.52 -7.16
CA PRO A 96 -18.35 5.93 -6.78
C PRO A 96 -18.64 5.97 -5.27
N GLY A 97 -17.62 6.28 -4.48
CA GLY A 97 -17.74 6.39 -3.02
C GLY A 97 -16.89 5.43 -2.19
N THR A 98 -16.34 4.35 -2.74
CA THR A 98 -15.19 3.66 -2.12
C THR A 98 -13.92 4.31 -2.66
N SER A 99 -13.44 5.30 -1.94
CA SER A 99 -12.21 6.01 -2.23
C SER A 99 -11.08 5.01 -2.44
N GLY A 100 -10.52 4.98 -3.65
CA GLY A 100 -9.16 4.52 -3.80
C GLY A 100 -8.88 3.17 -4.41
N SER A 101 -9.68 2.67 -5.35
CA SER A 101 -9.25 1.52 -6.15
C SER A 101 -8.40 1.98 -7.34
N THR A 102 -7.07 1.97 -7.18
CA THR A 102 -6.18 1.98 -8.34
C THR A 102 -6.38 0.70 -9.12
N ALA A 103 -6.48 0.86 -10.44
CA ALA A 103 -6.44 -0.27 -11.34
C ALA A 103 -5.21 -1.16 -11.01
N PRO A 104 -5.40 -2.48 -10.82
CA PRO A 104 -4.29 -3.37 -10.56
C PRO A 104 -3.23 -3.25 -11.66
N ALA A 105 -1.95 -3.42 -11.31
CA ALA A 105 -0.84 -3.26 -12.25
C ALA A 105 -0.95 -4.13 -13.53
N TRP A 106 -1.71 -5.22 -13.48
CA TRP A 106 -2.03 -6.05 -14.64
C TRP A 106 -3.15 -5.49 -15.53
N GLN A 107 -3.97 -4.56 -15.06
CA GLN A 107 -5.03 -3.94 -15.85
C GLN A 107 -4.46 -3.07 -16.97
N GLY A 108 -5.16 -3.02 -18.10
CA GLY A 108 -4.78 -2.17 -19.24
C GLY A 108 -4.66 -2.89 -20.56
N ALA A 109 -3.99 -2.27 -21.52
CA ALA A 109 -3.85 -2.74 -22.89
C ALA A 109 -2.76 -3.82 -23.03
N TYR A 110 -3.10 -4.89 -23.72
CA TYR A 110 -2.21 -5.99 -24.07
C TYR A 110 -2.19 -6.16 -25.58
N THR A 111 -1.01 -6.18 -26.20
CA THR A 111 -0.83 -6.36 -27.64
C THR A 111 -0.31 -7.74 -27.97
N ILE A 112 -0.68 -8.27 -29.14
CA ILE A 112 -0.16 -9.55 -29.63
C ILE A 112 1.36 -9.46 -29.77
N GLU A 113 2.07 -10.40 -29.12
CA GLU A 113 3.53 -10.56 -29.25
C GLU A 113 3.89 -11.79 -30.08
N ALA A 114 3.18 -12.89 -29.89
CA ALA A 114 3.47 -14.16 -30.53
C ALA A 114 2.22 -15.04 -30.61
N THR A 115 2.32 -16.15 -31.37
CA THR A 115 1.35 -17.25 -31.33
C THR A 115 2.03 -18.45 -30.72
N GLU A 116 1.50 -18.98 -29.62
CA GLU A 116 1.99 -20.11 -28.89
C GLU A 116 0.85 -21.10 -28.58
N GLU A 117 1.12 -22.41 -28.70
CA GLU A 117 0.13 -23.46 -28.43
C GLU A 117 -1.23 -23.25 -29.17
N GLY A 118 -1.17 -22.71 -30.39
CA GLY A 118 -2.34 -22.47 -31.24
C GLY A 118 -3.18 -21.25 -30.83
N ARG A 119 -2.69 -20.38 -29.94
CA ARG A 119 -3.35 -19.13 -29.52
C ARG A 119 -2.39 -17.96 -29.50
N HIS A 120 -2.91 -16.76 -29.60
CA HIS A 120 -2.09 -15.56 -29.46
C HIS A 120 -1.69 -15.33 -28.02
N ARG A 121 -0.42 -14.98 -27.83
CA ARG A 121 0.11 -14.43 -26.59
C ARG A 121 0.11 -12.91 -26.67
N TYR A 122 -0.41 -12.28 -25.65
CA TYR A 122 -0.50 -10.84 -25.54
C TYR A 122 0.39 -10.32 -24.42
N VAL A 123 1.01 -9.16 -24.63
CA VAL A 123 1.94 -8.57 -23.68
C VAL A 123 1.53 -7.11 -23.41
N LYS A 124 1.45 -6.76 -22.15
CA LYS A 124 1.41 -5.37 -21.67
C LYS A 124 2.86 -4.99 -21.33
N PRO A 125 3.43 -3.97 -21.99
CA PRO A 125 4.74 -3.44 -21.64
C PRO A 125 4.75 -3.03 -20.16
N GLY A 126 5.85 -3.27 -19.46
CA GLY A 126 6.04 -2.69 -18.13
C GLY A 126 6.16 -1.17 -18.25
N ASP A 127 5.62 -0.44 -17.29
CA ASP A 127 5.75 1.00 -17.25
C ASP A 127 7.22 1.40 -17.34
N SER A 128 7.50 2.41 -18.16
CA SER A 128 8.82 2.77 -18.68
C SER A 128 9.87 3.18 -17.63
N VAL A 129 9.54 3.15 -16.36
CA VAL A 129 10.43 3.55 -15.26
C VAL A 129 10.71 2.37 -14.33
N GLY A 130 11.72 1.56 -14.72
CA GLY A 130 12.39 0.62 -13.82
C GLY A 130 11.77 -0.77 -13.64
N ILE A 131 10.59 -1.08 -14.16
CA ILE A 131 10.03 -2.43 -14.09
C ILE A 131 10.46 -3.24 -15.31
N LYS A 132 11.50 -4.05 -15.15
CA LYS A 132 12.03 -4.97 -16.18
C LYS A 132 11.10 -6.16 -16.49
N SER A 133 9.85 -6.16 -16.04
CA SER A 133 8.93 -7.28 -16.20
C SER A 133 7.61 -6.85 -16.83
N ALA A 134 7.35 -7.37 -18.03
CA ALA A 134 6.07 -7.21 -18.72
C ALA A 134 5.00 -8.15 -18.11
N TRP A 135 3.73 -7.77 -18.24
CA TRP A 135 2.61 -8.65 -17.98
C TRP A 135 2.26 -9.43 -19.24
N VAL A 136 1.95 -10.70 -19.09
CA VAL A 136 1.67 -11.61 -20.18
C VAL A 136 0.31 -12.26 -19.98
N LEU A 137 -0.56 -12.14 -20.97
CA LEU A 137 -1.80 -12.90 -21.11
C LEU A 137 -1.54 -14.02 -22.10
N SER A 138 -1.62 -15.26 -21.66
CA SER A 138 -1.37 -16.43 -22.48
C SER A 138 -2.27 -17.60 -22.12
N TYR A 139 -2.42 -18.51 -23.07
CA TYR A 139 -3.13 -19.77 -22.87
C TYR A 139 -2.16 -20.90 -22.51
N ASN A 140 -2.54 -21.70 -21.52
CA ASN A 140 -1.87 -22.92 -21.17
C ASN A 140 -2.71 -24.11 -21.68
N ALA A 141 -2.35 -24.69 -22.79
CA ALA A 141 -3.08 -25.79 -23.41
C ALA A 141 -3.15 -27.05 -22.55
N ARG A 142 -2.13 -27.29 -21.71
CA ARG A 142 -2.13 -28.46 -20.80
C ARG A 142 -3.16 -28.35 -19.69
N ALA A 143 -3.40 -27.12 -19.21
CA ALA A 143 -4.33 -26.86 -18.13
C ALA A 143 -5.70 -26.39 -18.63
N GLY A 144 -5.86 -26.07 -19.92
CA GLY A 144 -7.09 -25.49 -20.47
C GLY A 144 -7.41 -24.11 -19.90
N THR A 145 -6.38 -23.31 -19.62
CA THR A 145 -6.56 -22.06 -18.87
C THR A 145 -5.92 -20.86 -19.56
N TRP A 146 -6.60 -19.73 -19.57
CA TRP A 146 -6.00 -18.44 -19.80
C TRP A 146 -5.38 -17.91 -18.51
N LEU A 147 -4.18 -17.36 -18.60
CA LEU A 147 -3.38 -16.90 -17.48
C LEU A 147 -2.89 -15.48 -17.70
N VAL A 148 -2.92 -14.66 -16.66
CA VAL A 148 -2.17 -13.40 -16.60
C VAL A 148 -1.03 -13.57 -15.61
N SER A 149 0.19 -13.42 -16.13
CA SER A 149 1.43 -13.70 -15.41
C SER A 149 2.42 -12.56 -15.59
N ARG A 150 3.36 -12.43 -14.66
CA ARG A 150 4.45 -11.45 -14.76
C ARG A 150 5.69 -12.13 -15.37
N LYS A 151 6.23 -11.54 -16.45
CA LYS A 151 7.45 -12.03 -17.09
C LYS A 151 8.64 -11.78 -16.16
N GLY A 152 9.16 -12.81 -15.50
CA GLY A 152 10.33 -12.72 -14.61
C GLY A 152 11.66 -12.85 -15.35
N LYS A 153 12.77 -12.54 -14.65
CA LYS A 153 14.16 -12.70 -15.18
C LYS A 153 14.54 -14.16 -15.44
N ARG A 154 13.86 -15.12 -14.83
CA ARG A 154 14.13 -16.56 -15.03
C ARG A 154 12.87 -17.22 -15.60
N ARG A 155 13.07 -18.04 -16.64
CA ARG A 155 12.04 -18.76 -17.40
C ARG A 155 11.22 -19.78 -16.58
N THR A 156 11.55 -20.02 -15.33
CA THR A 156 11.10 -21.18 -14.56
C THR A 156 10.01 -20.92 -13.52
N ALA A 157 9.61 -19.69 -13.26
CA ALA A 157 8.49 -19.41 -12.34
C ALA A 157 7.77 -18.11 -12.73
N LEU A 158 6.84 -18.21 -13.68
CA LEU A 158 5.86 -17.14 -13.91
C LEU A 158 4.91 -17.10 -12.71
N LYS A 159 4.98 -16.07 -11.90
CA LYS A 159 3.97 -15.85 -10.86
C LYS A 159 2.67 -15.47 -11.56
N THR A 160 1.69 -16.37 -11.51
CA THR A 160 0.36 -16.16 -12.08
C THR A 160 -0.50 -15.36 -11.11
N TRP A 161 -1.16 -14.34 -11.62
CA TRP A 161 -2.01 -13.45 -10.84
C TRP A 161 -3.49 -13.62 -11.15
N LEU A 162 -3.81 -13.94 -12.40
CA LEU A 162 -5.17 -14.23 -12.85
C LEU A 162 -5.20 -15.55 -13.60
N SER A 163 -6.29 -16.27 -13.45
CA SER A 163 -6.53 -17.53 -14.16
C SER A 163 -8.02 -17.70 -14.45
N VAL A 164 -8.33 -18.25 -15.62
CA VAL A 164 -9.69 -18.67 -15.97
C VAL A 164 -9.63 -19.95 -16.78
N TYR A 165 -10.49 -20.91 -16.44
CA TYR A 165 -10.72 -22.10 -17.24
C TYR A 165 -11.68 -21.75 -18.38
N ASP A 166 -11.19 -21.70 -19.60
CA ASP A 166 -11.98 -21.37 -20.76
C ASP A 166 -11.27 -21.85 -22.03
N ALA A 167 -12.01 -22.41 -22.95
CA ALA A 167 -11.49 -22.94 -24.22
C ALA A 167 -11.48 -21.89 -25.35
N ALA A 168 -11.88 -20.64 -25.09
CA ALA A 168 -11.91 -19.58 -26.08
C ALA A 168 -10.59 -19.47 -26.86
N GLN A 169 -10.66 -19.34 -28.18
CA GLN A 169 -9.49 -19.18 -29.03
C GLN A 169 -8.83 -17.80 -28.88
N ILE A 170 -9.64 -16.79 -28.57
CA ILE A 170 -9.23 -15.41 -28.36
C ILE A 170 -9.76 -14.90 -27.02
N PRO A 171 -8.99 -14.04 -26.31
CA PRO A 171 -9.31 -13.72 -24.92
C PRO A 171 -10.58 -12.89 -24.73
N ASP A 172 -11.03 -12.13 -25.73
CA ASP A 172 -12.28 -11.35 -25.68
C ASP A 172 -13.56 -12.22 -25.80
N LYS A 173 -13.41 -13.51 -26.09
CA LYS A 173 -14.51 -14.49 -26.12
C LYS A 173 -14.55 -15.36 -24.87
N ILE A 174 -13.71 -15.12 -23.88
CA ILE A 174 -13.73 -15.82 -22.60
C ILE A 174 -15.05 -15.53 -21.89
N GLN A 175 -15.77 -16.60 -21.55
CA GLN A 175 -17.04 -16.56 -20.80
C GLN A 175 -16.88 -17.05 -19.36
N GLY A 176 -15.79 -17.78 -19.11
CA GLY A 176 -15.47 -18.31 -17.79
C GLY A 176 -15.21 -17.23 -16.74
N SER A 177 -15.45 -17.56 -15.50
CA SER A 177 -15.20 -16.66 -14.37
C SER A 177 -13.73 -16.61 -14.03
N TRP A 178 -13.13 -15.43 -14.08
CA TRP A 178 -11.76 -15.19 -13.69
C TRP A 178 -11.56 -15.37 -12.17
N ARG A 179 -10.37 -15.80 -11.81
CA ARG A 179 -9.91 -15.91 -10.42
C ARG A 179 -8.61 -15.13 -10.28
N ALA A 180 -8.50 -14.36 -9.21
CA ALA A 180 -7.28 -13.62 -8.85
C ALA A 180 -6.55 -14.32 -7.69
N TRP A 181 -5.22 -14.30 -7.74
CA TRP A 181 -4.39 -14.77 -6.62
C TRP A 181 -4.26 -13.66 -5.60
N LYS A 182 -4.82 -13.87 -4.40
CA LYS A 182 -4.81 -12.92 -3.29
C LYS A 182 -4.57 -13.65 -1.97
N ASP A 183 -3.72 -13.12 -1.12
CA ASP A 183 -3.46 -13.60 0.25
C ASP A 183 -3.20 -15.12 0.36
N GLY A 184 -2.46 -15.68 -0.61
CA GLY A 184 -2.10 -17.11 -0.62
C GLY A 184 -3.17 -18.04 -1.20
N GLY A 185 -4.25 -17.51 -1.79
CA GLY A 185 -5.34 -18.29 -2.38
C GLY A 185 -5.92 -17.70 -3.67
N TRP A 186 -6.71 -18.53 -4.36
CA TRP A 186 -7.47 -18.10 -5.54
C TRP A 186 -8.87 -17.65 -5.12
N VAL A 187 -9.21 -16.39 -5.41
CA VAL A 187 -10.52 -15.80 -5.15
C VAL A 187 -11.22 -15.44 -6.45
N PRO A 188 -12.58 -15.45 -6.52
CA PRO A 188 -13.31 -14.96 -7.67
C PRO A 188 -12.94 -13.51 -8.00
N SER A 189 -12.93 -13.17 -9.29
CA SER A 189 -12.57 -11.84 -9.78
C SER A 189 -13.55 -11.38 -10.86
N SER A 190 -13.84 -10.08 -10.89
CA SER A 190 -14.73 -9.42 -11.87
C SER A 190 -14.02 -8.99 -13.14
N VAL A 191 -12.85 -9.55 -13.41
CA VAL A 191 -12.06 -9.23 -14.62
C VAL A 191 -12.86 -9.53 -15.87
N ARG A 192 -12.78 -8.59 -16.82
CA ARG A 192 -13.28 -8.73 -18.19
C ARG A 192 -12.17 -8.44 -19.18
N VAL A 193 -12.24 -9.13 -20.30
CA VAL A 193 -11.39 -8.85 -21.46
C VAL A 193 -12.26 -8.24 -22.54
N ILE A 194 -11.89 -7.06 -23.00
CA ILE A 194 -12.61 -6.31 -24.03
C ILE A 194 -11.64 -6.03 -25.17
N ALA A 195 -12.08 -6.12 -26.41
CA ALA A 195 -11.22 -5.93 -27.57
C ALA A 195 -11.63 -4.71 -28.41
N GLY A 196 -10.69 -4.20 -29.20
CA GLY A 196 -10.94 -3.17 -30.21
C GLY A 196 -11.37 -1.82 -29.64
N ALA A 197 -12.24 -1.12 -30.40
CA ALA A 197 -12.65 0.26 -30.12
C ALA A 197 -13.38 0.45 -28.78
N GLU A 198 -14.14 -0.56 -28.33
CA GLU A 198 -14.83 -0.53 -27.06
C GLU A 198 -13.84 -0.48 -25.89
N GLY A 199 -12.85 -1.37 -25.91
CA GLY A 199 -11.79 -1.40 -24.88
C GLY A 199 -10.98 -0.12 -24.86
N GLU A 200 -10.68 0.45 -26.04
CA GLU A 200 -9.99 1.74 -26.14
C GLU A 200 -10.82 2.90 -25.58
N ALA A 201 -12.12 2.91 -25.86
CA ALA A 201 -13.02 3.92 -25.31
C ALA A 201 -13.12 3.86 -23.80
N MET A 202 -13.22 2.67 -23.21
CA MET A 202 -13.23 2.47 -21.76
C MET A 202 -11.92 2.95 -21.11
N MET A 203 -10.77 2.64 -21.72
CA MET A 203 -9.46 3.12 -21.22
C MET A 203 -9.38 4.64 -21.26
N ARG A 204 -9.84 5.28 -22.34
CA ARG A 204 -9.88 6.75 -22.42
C ARG A 204 -10.79 7.35 -21.35
N GLN A 205 -11.97 6.79 -21.16
CA GLN A 205 -12.90 7.26 -20.14
C GLN A 205 -12.30 7.14 -18.73
N GLN A 206 -11.66 6.01 -18.42
CA GLN A 206 -10.96 5.82 -17.14
C GLN A 206 -9.84 6.84 -16.97
N ALA A 207 -9.00 7.05 -17.98
CA ALA A 207 -7.90 8.03 -17.92
C ALA A 207 -8.42 9.47 -17.70
N VAL A 208 -9.54 9.85 -18.32
CA VAL A 208 -10.18 11.15 -18.11
C VAL A 208 -10.69 11.30 -16.68
N GLU A 209 -11.33 10.27 -16.13
CA GLU A 209 -11.82 10.33 -14.75
C GLU A 209 -10.67 10.36 -13.74
N GLU A 210 -9.62 9.57 -13.95
CA GLU A 210 -8.39 9.62 -13.14
C GLU A 210 -7.75 11.02 -13.19
N ALA A 211 -7.63 11.62 -14.39
CA ALA A 211 -7.10 12.97 -14.53
C ALA A 211 -7.96 14.01 -13.82
N ARG A 212 -9.31 13.88 -13.92
CA ARG A 212 -10.25 14.74 -13.23
C ARG A 212 -10.14 14.62 -11.71
N GLU A 213 -9.99 13.40 -11.20
CA GLU A 213 -9.78 13.18 -9.78
C GLU A 213 -8.46 13.73 -9.27
N LEU A 214 -7.37 13.54 -10.03
CA LEU A 214 -6.07 14.12 -9.71
C LEU A 214 -6.11 15.66 -9.70
N SER A 215 -6.85 16.29 -10.61
CA SER A 215 -7.00 17.76 -10.64
C SER A 215 -7.73 18.32 -9.41
N ARG A 216 -8.46 17.47 -8.67
CA ARG A 216 -9.16 17.82 -7.43
C ARG A 216 -8.35 17.51 -6.17
N SER A 217 -7.13 16.95 -6.31
CA SER A 217 -6.26 16.68 -5.18
C SER A 217 -5.85 17.97 -4.49
N ALA A 218 -5.75 17.93 -3.18
CA ALA A 218 -5.27 19.06 -2.41
C ALA A 218 -3.82 19.40 -2.74
N THR A 219 -3.52 20.67 -2.91
CA THR A 219 -2.13 21.14 -3.12
C THR A 219 -1.28 20.91 -1.87
N THR A 220 -1.89 21.03 -0.69
CA THR A 220 -1.24 20.77 0.59
C THR A 220 -2.12 19.84 1.42
N VAL A 221 -1.54 18.80 1.98
CA VAL A 221 -2.17 17.87 2.90
C VAL A 221 -1.54 17.98 4.28
N LEU A 222 -2.35 17.88 5.32
CA LEU A 222 -1.90 17.80 6.70
C LEU A 222 -1.90 16.32 7.11
N LEU A 223 -0.74 15.80 7.47
CA LEU A 223 -0.62 14.49 8.12
C LEU A 223 -0.69 14.73 9.63
N SER A 224 -1.69 14.16 10.29
CA SER A 224 -1.97 14.38 11.70
C SER A 224 -2.44 13.12 12.38
N GLY A 225 -2.39 13.10 13.70
CA GLY A 225 -2.80 11.97 14.53
C GLY A 225 -1.84 11.73 15.68
N THR A 226 -2.00 10.59 16.34
CA THR A 226 -1.13 10.13 17.41
C THR A 226 -0.53 8.77 17.05
N THR A 227 0.67 8.53 17.51
CA THR A 227 1.37 7.25 17.30
C THR A 227 1.62 6.56 18.64
N PRO A 228 1.68 5.23 18.66
CA PRO A 228 2.05 4.50 19.87
C PRO A 228 3.41 4.98 20.40
N GLY A 229 3.47 5.34 21.70
CA GLY A 229 4.70 5.80 22.36
C GLY A 229 5.25 7.14 21.86
N GLY A 230 4.48 7.93 21.12
CA GLY A 230 4.92 9.24 20.62
C GLY A 230 5.94 9.18 19.46
N TRP A 231 6.27 8.01 18.94
CA TRP A 231 7.26 7.86 17.86
C TRP A 231 6.78 8.41 16.52
N GLY A 232 7.70 8.99 15.75
CA GLY A 232 7.42 9.41 14.37
C GLY A 232 6.66 10.73 14.26
N HIS A 233 6.54 11.52 15.32
CA HIS A 233 5.90 12.84 15.27
C HIS A 233 6.61 13.83 14.35
N GLU A 234 7.90 13.62 14.11
CA GLU A 234 8.70 14.39 13.14
C GLU A 234 8.21 14.23 11.69
N TRP A 235 7.40 13.22 11.43
CA TRP A 235 6.81 12.96 10.11
C TRP A 235 5.42 13.57 9.94
N PHE A 236 4.88 14.20 10.99
CA PHE A 236 3.60 14.87 10.93
C PHE A 236 3.77 16.33 10.55
N GLY A 237 2.74 16.91 9.94
CA GLY A 237 2.74 18.29 9.51
C GLY A 237 2.17 18.46 8.12
N ALA A 238 2.46 19.60 7.53
CA ALA A 238 2.02 19.95 6.20
C ALA A 238 2.99 19.39 5.14
N TYR A 239 2.41 18.78 4.12
CA TYR A 239 3.09 18.26 2.95
C TYR A 239 2.53 18.93 1.71
N THR A 240 3.37 19.65 0.99
CA THR A 240 2.97 20.38 -0.21
C THR A 240 3.36 19.59 -1.46
N GLN A 241 2.44 19.55 -2.42
CA GLN A 241 2.62 18.89 -3.69
C GLN A 241 3.83 19.44 -4.43
N ARG A 242 4.72 18.56 -4.86
CA ARG A 242 5.80 18.91 -5.77
C ARG A 242 5.24 19.12 -7.18
N THR A 243 5.45 20.30 -7.72
CA THR A 243 5.02 20.63 -9.08
C THR A 243 5.78 19.80 -10.10
N GLY A 244 5.05 19.22 -11.07
CA GLY A 244 5.60 18.74 -12.34
C GLY A 244 5.83 17.23 -12.49
N SER A 245 5.72 16.39 -11.49
CA SER A 245 5.91 14.95 -11.69
C SER A 245 4.90 14.07 -10.98
N LEU A 246 4.14 13.30 -11.77
CA LEU A 246 3.41 12.15 -11.27
C LEU A 246 4.35 10.95 -11.17
N VAL A 247 4.32 10.25 -10.06
CA VAL A 247 5.02 8.99 -9.84
C VAL A 247 4.01 7.91 -9.59
N ASP A 248 4.07 6.84 -10.38
CA ASP A 248 3.07 5.77 -10.38
C ASP A 248 1.62 6.32 -10.48
N GLY A 249 1.44 7.40 -11.27
CA GLY A 249 0.16 8.06 -11.51
C GLY A 249 -0.34 8.94 -10.35
N ARG A 250 0.50 9.30 -9.38
CA ARG A 250 0.17 10.12 -8.20
C ARG A 250 1.14 11.28 -8.03
N PHE A 251 0.66 12.34 -7.38
CA PHE A 251 1.54 13.41 -6.94
C PHE A 251 2.43 12.96 -5.77
N VAL A 252 3.62 13.53 -5.72
CA VAL A 252 4.54 13.43 -4.60
C VAL A 252 4.46 14.71 -3.80
N PHE A 253 4.48 14.60 -2.49
CA PHE A 253 4.40 15.72 -1.56
C PHE A 253 5.67 15.81 -0.74
N ALA A 254 6.20 17.03 -0.58
CA ALA A 254 7.35 17.33 0.28
C ALA A 254 6.87 17.93 1.59
N HIS A 255 7.50 17.59 2.69
CA HIS A 255 7.21 18.18 3.98
C HIS A 255 7.65 19.65 4.01
N GLU A 256 6.81 20.57 4.50
CA GLU A 256 7.07 22.03 4.42
C GLU A 256 8.27 22.49 5.23
N VAL A 257 8.59 21.81 6.34
CA VAL A 257 9.67 22.20 7.27
C VAL A 257 10.97 21.45 6.97
N ASP A 258 10.89 20.27 6.35
CA ASP A 258 12.02 19.38 6.11
C ASP A 258 11.86 18.69 4.76
N ASP A 259 12.45 19.28 3.72
CA ASP A 259 12.39 18.80 2.34
C ASP A 259 13.05 17.43 2.10
N SER A 260 13.81 16.92 3.11
CA SER A 260 14.31 15.56 3.09
C SER A 260 13.20 14.51 3.32
N LYS A 261 11.98 14.93 3.71
CA LYS A 261 10.83 14.07 3.97
C LYS A 261 9.81 14.17 2.84
N ALA A 262 9.28 13.03 2.45
CA ALA A 262 8.31 12.93 1.37
C ALA A 262 7.13 12.01 1.73
N LEU A 263 6.00 12.30 1.11
CA LEU A 263 4.81 11.45 1.05
C LEU A 263 4.57 11.08 -0.41
N TRP A 264 4.55 9.78 -0.72
CA TRP A 264 4.43 9.28 -2.10
C TRP A 264 3.63 7.98 -2.17
N PHE A 265 3.21 7.63 -3.36
CA PHE A 265 2.60 6.34 -3.66
C PHE A 265 3.62 5.39 -4.31
N ASP A 266 3.73 4.17 -3.80
CA ASP A 266 4.49 3.09 -4.42
C ASP A 266 3.52 2.15 -5.17
N GLY A 267 3.46 2.30 -6.47
CA GLY A 267 2.57 1.50 -7.33
C GLY A 267 2.89 0.00 -7.36
N ARG A 268 4.07 -0.42 -6.91
CA ARG A 268 4.45 -1.84 -6.85
C ARG A 268 3.83 -2.56 -5.69
N SER A 269 3.81 -1.90 -4.54
CA SER A 269 3.21 -2.44 -3.32
C SER A 269 1.75 -2.01 -3.13
N GLY A 270 1.26 -1.05 -3.94
CA GLY A 270 -0.07 -0.45 -3.79
C GLY A 270 -0.22 0.33 -2.49
N ARG A 271 0.86 1.03 -2.07
CA ARG A 271 0.92 1.70 -0.76
C ARG A 271 1.23 3.18 -0.90
N TRP A 272 0.59 3.98 -0.07
CA TRP A 272 1.09 5.29 0.28
C TRP A 272 2.15 5.15 1.37
N CYS A 273 3.23 5.90 1.23
CA CYS A 273 4.41 5.84 2.08
C CYS A 273 4.81 7.24 2.53
N VAL A 274 5.25 7.36 3.78
CA VAL A 274 5.95 8.54 4.30
C VAL A 274 7.34 8.12 4.72
N GLY A 275 8.35 8.85 4.31
CA GLY A 275 9.75 8.52 4.59
C GLY A 275 10.71 9.58 4.04
N THR A 276 12.01 9.25 4.02
CA THR A 276 13.02 10.16 3.48
C THR A 276 12.92 10.28 1.96
N HIS A 277 13.36 11.40 1.42
CA HIS A 277 13.45 11.63 -0.02
C HIS A 277 14.33 10.59 -0.72
N GLU A 278 15.41 10.14 -0.07
CA GLU A 278 16.27 9.06 -0.56
C GLU A 278 15.49 7.76 -0.73
N ALA A 279 14.63 7.42 0.24
CA ALA A 279 13.77 6.23 0.17
C ALA A 279 12.81 6.30 -1.02
N TYR A 280 12.35 7.50 -1.36
CA TYR A 280 11.54 7.77 -2.53
C TYR A 280 12.35 7.65 -3.84
N GLU A 281 13.56 8.22 -3.93
CA GLU A 281 14.40 8.19 -5.12
C GLU A 281 14.92 6.79 -5.44
N GLU A 282 15.32 6.03 -4.45
CA GLU A 282 15.75 4.64 -4.60
C GLU A 282 14.62 3.70 -5.02
N ARG A 283 13.36 4.13 -5.01
CA ARG A 283 12.13 3.47 -5.51
C ARG A 283 11.92 2.00 -5.11
N PHE A 284 12.77 1.39 -4.26
CA PHE A 284 12.83 -0.06 -4.15
C PHE A 284 12.85 -0.61 -2.73
N HIS A 285 12.81 0.23 -1.72
CA HIS A 285 12.81 -0.22 -0.34
C HIS A 285 11.60 0.29 0.44
N PRO A 286 10.43 -0.39 0.36
CA PRO A 286 9.30 -0.12 1.26
C PRO A 286 9.74 -0.17 2.73
N ASN A 287 10.85 -0.85 3.02
CA ASN A 287 11.46 -0.94 4.33
C ASN A 287 12.14 0.36 4.81
N LYS A 288 12.26 1.37 3.94
CA LYS A 288 12.75 2.71 4.34
C LYS A 288 11.61 3.68 4.68
N ALA A 289 10.36 3.34 4.39
CA ALA A 289 9.22 4.13 4.83
C ALA A 289 9.04 4.00 6.36
N VAL A 290 8.64 5.10 6.98
CA VAL A 290 8.34 5.17 8.43
C VAL A 290 6.85 4.97 8.66
N LEU A 291 6.02 5.57 7.82
CA LEU A 291 4.57 5.34 7.79
C LEU A 291 4.19 4.73 6.44
N SER A 292 3.24 3.80 6.46
CA SER A 292 2.75 3.19 5.24
C SER A 292 1.29 2.76 5.39
N VAL A 293 0.53 2.81 4.30
CA VAL A 293 -0.85 2.32 4.26
C VAL A 293 -1.13 1.66 2.91
N VAL A 294 -1.76 0.49 2.93
CA VAL A 294 -2.24 -0.18 1.72
C VAL A 294 -3.57 0.47 1.35
N ASP A 295 -3.53 1.39 0.44
CA ASP A 295 -4.70 2.09 -0.08
C ASP A 295 -4.39 2.58 -1.48
N ALA A 296 -5.34 2.43 -2.36
CA ALA A 296 -5.18 2.77 -3.77
C ALA A 296 -5.68 4.19 -4.11
N ALA A 297 -6.00 5.00 -3.12
CA ALA A 297 -6.46 6.37 -3.32
C ALA A 297 -5.57 7.16 -4.28
N LEU A 298 -6.19 7.97 -5.14
CA LEU A 298 -5.46 8.84 -6.08
C LEU A 298 -4.78 10.02 -5.39
N ALA A 299 -5.25 10.37 -4.20
CA ALA A 299 -4.72 11.47 -3.39
C ALA A 299 -4.69 11.08 -1.91
N PRO A 300 -3.70 11.59 -1.12
CA PRO A 300 -3.51 11.16 0.27
C PRO A 300 -4.71 11.49 1.18
N GLU A 301 -5.41 12.59 0.94
CA GLU A 301 -6.60 13.00 1.70
C GLU A 301 -7.83 12.11 1.49
N ARG A 302 -7.73 11.15 0.56
CA ARG A 302 -8.77 10.16 0.26
C ARG A 302 -8.46 8.78 0.81
N ILE A 303 -7.33 8.62 1.51
CA ILE A 303 -6.96 7.37 2.14
C ILE A 303 -7.96 7.05 3.25
N SER A 304 -8.54 5.86 3.18
CA SER A 304 -9.53 5.37 4.16
C SER A 304 -8.99 4.24 5.04
N ALA A 305 -7.97 3.55 4.57
CA ALA A 305 -7.34 2.46 5.32
C ALA A 305 -6.48 2.98 6.48
N PRO A 306 -6.30 2.20 7.55
CA PRO A 306 -5.48 2.59 8.69
C PRO A 306 -4.00 2.61 8.32
N TRP A 307 -3.29 3.67 8.75
CA TRP A 307 -1.85 3.77 8.61
C TRP A 307 -1.13 2.79 9.54
N MET A 308 0.02 2.35 9.10
CA MET A 308 0.96 1.54 9.87
C MET A 308 2.22 2.36 10.13
N LEU A 309 2.73 2.30 11.35
CA LEU A 309 3.99 2.92 11.76
C LEU A 309 5.05 1.85 11.93
N ARG A 310 6.24 2.08 11.41
CA ARG A 310 7.41 1.24 11.68
C ARG A 310 8.08 1.69 12.97
N THR A 311 8.10 0.84 13.98
CA THR A 311 8.61 1.18 15.33
C THR A 311 10.11 0.98 15.50
N ASP A 312 10.71 0.14 14.64
CA ASP A 312 12.13 -0.15 14.70
C ASP A 312 12.69 -0.43 13.30
N ALA A 313 13.83 0.18 13.01
CA ALA A 313 14.54 -0.02 11.74
C ALA A 313 15.18 -1.43 11.63
N GLN A 314 15.47 -2.07 12.77
CA GLN A 314 16.15 -3.37 12.82
C GLN A 314 15.18 -4.55 12.77
N THR A 315 14.05 -4.45 13.46
CA THR A 315 13.05 -5.54 13.52
C THR A 315 12.02 -5.47 12.41
N GLU A 316 11.98 -4.38 11.63
CA GLU A 316 10.97 -4.13 10.58
C GLU A 316 9.52 -4.30 11.08
N ALA A 317 9.29 -4.14 12.39
CA ALA A 317 7.98 -4.30 13.00
C ALA A 317 7.07 -3.12 12.65
N TRP A 318 5.88 -3.43 12.18
CA TRP A 318 4.84 -2.47 11.84
C TRP A 318 3.70 -2.56 12.84
N VAL A 319 3.31 -1.43 13.41
CA VAL A 319 2.19 -1.33 14.34
C VAL A 319 1.09 -0.43 13.78
N PRO A 320 -0.18 -0.72 14.06
CA PRO A 320 -1.27 0.15 13.64
C PRO A 320 -1.18 1.55 14.27
N ALA A 321 -1.33 2.58 13.43
CA ALA A 321 -1.43 3.98 13.82
C ALA A 321 -2.80 4.52 13.36
N SER A 322 -3.87 3.97 13.93
CA SER A 322 -5.25 4.13 13.45
C SER A 322 -5.79 5.55 13.51
N SER A 323 -5.21 6.42 14.34
CA SER A 323 -5.59 7.84 14.43
C SER A 323 -4.89 8.71 13.37
N VAL A 324 -3.85 8.17 12.69
CA VAL A 324 -3.12 8.93 11.66
C VAL A 324 -4.01 9.10 10.43
N ARG A 325 -4.09 10.34 9.94
CA ARG A 325 -4.85 10.72 8.75
C ARG A 325 -4.10 11.77 7.95
N ALA A 326 -4.28 11.72 6.65
CA ALA A 326 -3.92 12.79 5.75
C ALA A 326 -5.19 13.53 5.35
N VAL A 327 -5.25 14.84 5.56
CA VAL A 327 -6.41 15.67 5.25
C VAL A 327 -6.03 16.85 4.39
N ALA A 328 -6.94 17.29 3.50
CA ALA A 328 -6.72 18.48 2.69
C ALA A 328 -6.57 19.72 3.59
N SER A 329 -5.50 20.47 3.42
CA SER A 329 -5.20 21.65 4.23
C SER A 329 -6.25 22.77 4.11
N ASP A 330 -6.83 22.92 2.92
CA ASP A 330 -7.88 23.90 2.58
C ASP A 330 -9.31 23.34 2.77
N GLY A 331 -9.42 22.07 3.15
CA GLY A 331 -10.70 21.44 3.45
C GLY A 331 -11.20 21.75 4.87
N ARG A 332 -12.49 21.46 5.10
CA ARG A 332 -13.15 21.70 6.39
C ARG A 332 -12.42 21.07 7.58
N GLU A 333 -11.92 19.86 7.42
CA GLU A 333 -11.19 19.13 8.46
C GLU A 333 -9.80 19.75 8.71
N GLY A 334 -9.06 20.10 7.64
CA GLY A 334 -7.78 20.80 7.75
C GLY A 334 -7.91 22.17 8.41
N GLU A 335 -8.95 22.92 8.09
CA GLU A 335 -9.24 24.17 8.79
C GLU A 335 -9.58 23.95 10.27
N ALA A 336 -10.35 22.92 10.59
CA ALA A 336 -10.67 22.58 11.98
C ALA A 336 -9.42 22.24 12.79
N LEU A 337 -8.52 21.42 12.22
CA LEU A 337 -7.23 21.11 12.84
C LEU A 337 -6.38 22.35 13.07
N ARG A 338 -6.26 23.24 12.07
CA ARG A 338 -5.52 24.50 12.22
C ARG A 338 -6.13 25.40 13.30
N ARG A 339 -7.45 25.51 13.36
CA ARG A 339 -8.14 26.29 14.41
C ARG A 339 -7.90 25.71 15.80
N THR A 340 -7.93 24.38 15.92
CA THR A 340 -7.63 23.70 17.19
C THR A 340 -6.21 23.98 17.63
N ARG A 341 -5.23 23.78 16.73
CA ARG A 341 -3.82 24.09 16.99
C ARG A 341 -3.60 25.56 17.43
N LEU A 342 -4.22 26.49 16.72
CA LEU A 342 -4.13 27.91 17.07
C LEU A 342 -4.72 28.22 18.45
N ARG A 343 -5.86 27.58 18.81
CA ARG A 343 -6.44 27.72 20.15
C ARG A 343 -5.52 27.17 21.22
N GLU A 344 -4.91 26.01 21.00
CA GLU A 344 -3.94 25.42 21.91
C GLU A 344 -2.75 26.36 22.10
N GLN A 345 -2.15 26.84 21.01
CA GLN A 345 -1.06 27.81 21.08
C GLN A 345 -1.43 29.09 21.84
N ASN A 346 -2.65 29.61 21.62
CA ASN A 346 -3.12 30.78 22.34
C ASN A 346 -3.42 30.53 23.83
N SER A 347 -3.58 29.27 24.24
CA SER A 347 -3.77 28.88 25.64
C SER A 347 -2.45 28.60 26.37
N ALA A 348 -1.30 28.83 25.74
CA ALA A 348 0.01 28.62 26.29
C ALA A 348 0.21 29.32 27.63
N ALA A 349 0.68 28.58 28.62
CA ALA A 349 0.97 29.14 29.93
C ALA A 349 2.11 30.15 29.84
N PRO A 350 2.03 31.34 30.48
CA PRO A 350 3.12 32.32 30.44
C PRO A 350 4.40 31.81 31.14
N VAL A 351 4.25 30.85 32.04
CA VAL A 351 5.34 30.19 32.74
C VAL A 351 5.02 28.72 32.89
N VAL A 352 5.93 27.87 32.49
CA VAL A 352 5.88 26.43 32.75
C VAL A 352 7.02 26.04 33.70
N TYR A 353 6.75 25.08 34.56
CA TYR A 353 7.72 24.58 35.53
C TYR A 353 8.14 23.17 35.17
N LEU A 354 9.42 22.99 34.93
CA LEU A 354 10.03 21.69 34.76
C LEU A 354 10.46 21.18 36.12
N VAL A 355 9.81 20.15 36.62
CA VAL A 355 9.99 19.61 37.96
C VAL A 355 10.04 18.08 37.94
N GLY A 356 10.52 17.46 39.01
CA GLY A 356 10.58 16.03 39.18
C GLY A 356 12.00 15.56 39.47
N GLU A 357 12.11 14.28 39.76
CA GLU A 357 13.42 13.65 39.99
C GLU A 357 14.10 13.36 38.66
N THR A 358 15.36 13.66 38.58
CA THR A 358 16.26 13.36 37.48
C THR A 358 17.38 12.44 37.96
N PRO A 359 18.06 11.72 37.05
CA PRO A 359 19.22 10.91 37.43
C PRO A 359 20.23 11.73 38.26
N ALA A 360 20.88 11.09 39.22
CA ALA A 360 21.75 11.78 40.20
C ALA A 360 22.90 12.59 39.56
N SER A 361 23.32 12.22 38.35
CA SER A 361 24.35 12.91 37.58
C SER A 361 23.82 14.08 36.74
N PHE A 362 22.49 14.33 36.74
CA PHE A 362 21.89 15.40 35.94
C PHE A 362 22.01 16.75 36.67
N PRO A 363 22.49 17.80 36.02
CA PRO A 363 22.64 19.12 36.63
C PRO A 363 21.26 19.75 36.95
N GLY A 364 20.91 19.90 38.23
CA GLY A 364 19.61 20.44 38.67
C GLY A 364 19.34 21.88 38.22
N GLU A 365 20.34 22.59 37.77
CA GLU A 365 20.24 23.94 37.20
C GLU A 365 19.39 24.03 35.90
N TRP A 366 19.05 22.91 35.28
CA TRP A 366 18.18 22.83 34.11
C TRP A 366 16.70 22.68 34.48
N MET A 367 16.43 22.39 35.74
CA MET A 367 15.08 22.31 36.29
C MET A 367 14.59 23.71 36.71
N GLY A 368 13.28 23.91 36.83
CA GLY A 368 12.69 25.16 37.33
C GLY A 368 11.76 25.84 36.37
N ALA A 369 11.63 27.16 36.50
CA ALA A 369 10.67 27.96 35.75
C ALA A 369 11.21 28.39 34.38
N TYR A 370 10.37 28.23 33.36
CA TYR A 370 10.62 28.66 32.00
C TYR A 370 9.50 29.60 31.54
N GLU A 371 9.85 30.82 31.15
CA GLU A 371 8.92 31.86 30.72
C GLU A 371 8.74 31.85 29.19
N LEU A 372 7.50 32.07 28.76
CA LEU A 372 7.13 32.16 27.34
C LEU A 372 7.86 33.32 26.67
N SER A 373 8.69 33.00 25.69
CA SER A 373 9.35 34.01 24.84
C SER A 373 8.44 34.42 23.70
N ARG A 374 7.94 35.66 23.73
CA ARG A 374 7.07 36.20 22.69
C ARG A 374 7.86 36.71 21.47
N SER A 375 9.13 36.98 21.62
CA SER A 375 9.98 37.52 20.55
C SER A 375 10.47 36.46 19.58
N ASP A 376 10.46 35.18 19.97
CA ASP A 376 11.06 34.10 19.18
C ASP A 376 10.03 33.23 18.46
N ALA A 377 8.75 33.54 18.63
CA ALA A 377 7.66 32.82 17.96
C ALA A 377 7.65 33.16 16.46
N LYS A 378 8.06 32.21 15.61
CA LYS A 378 7.82 32.33 14.17
C LYS A 378 6.39 31.87 13.84
N PRO A 379 5.79 32.44 12.78
CA PRO A 379 4.51 31.95 12.29
C PRO A 379 4.55 30.44 12.06
N ASN A 380 3.57 29.73 12.56
CA ASN A 380 3.41 28.26 12.45
C ASN A 380 4.41 27.41 13.24
N GLU A 381 5.33 27.99 14.03
CA GLU A 381 6.15 27.25 14.98
C GLU A 381 5.51 27.19 16.37
N ARG A 382 5.86 26.16 17.16
CA ARG A 382 5.48 26.07 18.56
C ARG A 382 6.21 27.11 19.40
N HIS A 383 5.65 27.45 20.55
CA HIS A 383 6.23 28.43 21.46
C HIS A 383 7.61 28.00 21.98
N VAL A 384 8.45 28.99 22.23
CA VAL A 384 9.75 28.85 22.88
C VAL A 384 9.65 29.40 24.30
N TYR A 385 10.20 28.71 25.24
CA TYR A 385 10.27 29.12 26.64
C TYR A 385 11.72 29.26 27.08
N ARG A 386 12.04 30.33 27.79
CA ARG A 386 13.38 30.61 28.34
C ARG A 386 13.41 30.47 29.84
N ARG A 387 14.49 29.88 30.36
CA ARG A 387 14.63 29.68 31.79
C ARG A 387 14.72 31.03 32.52
N GLN A 388 13.96 31.18 33.61
CA GLN A 388 14.09 32.34 34.49
C GLN A 388 15.50 32.44 35.05
N GLY A 389 16.12 33.65 34.91
CA GLY A 389 17.48 33.89 35.36
C GLY A 389 18.60 33.39 34.45
N ASP A 390 18.29 32.65 33.40
CA ASP A 390 19.30 32.19 32.43
C ASP A 390 18.68 32.07 31.01
N ALA A 391 18.69 33.14 30.27
CA ALA A 391 18.13 33.21 28.92
C ALA A 391 18.87 32.35 27.90
N GLY A 392 20.04 31.81 28.25
CA GLY A 392 20.75 30.87 27.41
C GLY A 392 20.18 29.46 27.45
N LYS A 393 19.25 29.14 28.38
CA LYS A 393 18.59 27.85 28.47
C LYS A 393 17.16 27.96 27.92
N GLU A 394 16.89 27.19 26.88
CA GLU A 394 15.59 27.16 26.20
C GLU A 394 14.91 25.82 26.28
N LEU A 395 13.60 25.85 26.41
CA LEU A 395 12.69 24.73 26.18
C LEU A 395 11.94 25.02 24.87
N ARG A 396 12.15 24.18 23.86
CA ARG A 396 11.53 24.34 22.54
C ARG A 396 11.26 23.00 21.86
N TYR A 397 10.31 23.03 20.95
CA TYR A 397 10.05 21.90 20.07
C TYR A 397 11.00 21.90 18.85
N HIS A 398 11.49 20.73 18.51
CA HIS A 398 12.36 20.51 17.37
C HIS A 398 11.60 19.76 16.26
N PRO A 399 11.11 20.45 15.22
CA PRO A 399 10.23 19.83 14.22
C PRO A 399 10.92 18.77 13.35
N LYS A 400 12.24 18.84 13.16
CA LYS A 400 12.99 17.84 12.39
C LYS A 400 13.09 16.49 13.10
N THR A 401 13.11 16.48 14.41
CA THR A 401 13.28 15.29 15.25
C THR A 401 12.02 14.92 16.02
N GLY A 402 10.99 15.78 16.04
CA GLY A 402 9.68 15.50 16.63
C GLY A 402 9.67 15.49 18.15
N ASP A 403 10.60 16.21 18.79
CA ASP A 403 10.75 16.21 20.24
C ASP A 403 10.80 17.61 20.85
N TRP A 404 10.32 17.71 22.09
CA TRP A 404 10.56 18.88 22.95
C TRP A 404 11.94 18.73 23.60
N ARG A 405 12.72 19.79 23.58
CA ARG A 405 14.10 19.80 24.10
C ARG A 405 14.32 20.95 25.07
N VAL A 406 15.11 20.66 26.11
CA VAL A 406 15.78 21.67 26.89
C VAL A 406 17.26 21.67 26.50
N HIS A 407 17.76 22.82 26.08
CA HIS A 407 19.12 22.94 25.59
C HIS A 407 19.73 24.32 25.87
N GLN A 408 21.07 24.41 25.75
CA GLN A 408 21.81 25.65 25.82
C GLN A 408 21.84 26.30 24.44
N VAL A 409 21.53 27.60 24.38
CA VAL A 409 21.61 28.44 23.17
C VAL A 409 22.83 29.33 23.26
N GLY A 410 23.61 29.43 22.19
CA GLY A 410 24.83 30.26 22.09
C GLY A 410 26.13 29.46 22.18
N GLY A 411 27.16 29.93 21.47
CA GLY A 411 28.50 29.30 21.50
C GLY A 411 28.75 28.16 20.49
N GLY A 412 28.00 28.07 19.41
CA GLY A 412 28.35 27.25 18.23
C GLY A 412 27.82 25.80 18.24
N GLU A 413 27.59 25.17 19.36
CA GLU A 413 26.93 23.85 19.45
C GLU A 413 25.76 23.88 20.43
N THR A 414 24.61 23.44 19.98
CA THR A 414 23.41 23.32 20.79
C THR A 414 23.51 22.06 21.65
N THR A 415 23.69 22.20 22.97
CA THR A 415 23.73 21.05 23.88
C THR A 415 22.34 20.74 24.42
N THR A 416 21.76 19.64 24.00
CA THR A 416 20.47 19.14 24.52
C THR A 416 20.72 18.33 25.78
N VAL A 417 20.02 18.65 26.87
CA VAL A 417 20.16 17.97 28.16
C VAL A 417 18.89 17.21 28.57
N LEU A 418 17.72 17.65 28.10
CA LEU A 418 16.45 16.95 28.26
C LEU A 418 15.76 16.86 26.92
N SER A 419 15.12 15.75 26.65
CA SER A 419 14.37 15.50 25.43
C SER A 419 13.17 14.61 25.72
N VAL A 420 12.05 14.86 25.01
CA VAL A 420 10.88 13.99 25.04
C VAL A 420 10.25 13.96 23.66
N TYR A 421 10.05 12.76 23.13
CA TYR A 421 9.34 12.53 21.90
C TYR A 421 7.84 12.61 22.16
N ASP A 422 7.24 13.74 21.81
CA ASP A 422 5.81 13.98 21.97
C ASP A 422 5.34 15.05 21.00
N GLY A 423 4.20 14.79 20.38
CA GLY A 423 3.59 15.70 19.39
C GLY A 423 2.77 16.84 20.00
N ALA A 424 2.75 17.01 21.32
CA ALA A 424 1.99 18.05 22.00
C ALA A 424 2.32 19.46 21.47
N GLU A 425 1.32 20.29 21.26
CA GLU A 425 1.51 21.68 20.82
C GLU A 425 2.14 22.55 21.91
N LEU A 426 1.90 22.19 23.17
CA LEU A 426 2.40 22.89 24.35
C LEU A 426 3.17 21.94 25.25
N PRO A 427 4.25 22.39 25.93
CA PRO A 427 5.05 21.51 26.79
C PRO A 427 4.24 20.94 27.97
N GLU A 428 3.25 21.68 28.49
CA GLU A 428 2.38 21.23 29.56
C GLU A 428 1.39 20.13 29.17
N GLN A 429 1.26 19.83 27.87
CA GLN A 429 0.42 18.76 27.32
C GLN A 429 1.23 17.49 27.05
N VAL A 430 2.56 17.52 27.19
CA VAL A 430 3.43 16.37 27.01
C VAL A 430 3.01 15.25 27.96
N SER A 431 2.75 14.09 27.38
CA SER A 431 2.25 12.91 28.10
C SER A 431 3.25 11.77 28.20
N THR A 432 4.29 11.79 27.36
CA THR A 432 5.35 10.77 27.33
C THR A 432 6.47 11.10 28.34
N ALA A 433 7.30 10.10 28.65
CA ALA A 433 8.37 10.25 29.61
C ALA A 433 9.57 11.02 29.03
N TRP A 434 10.13 11.93 29.83
CA TRP A 434 11.35 12.66 29.50
C TRP A 434 12.58 11.78 29.60
N ARG A 435 13.61 12.15 28.85
CA ARG A 435 14.94 11.58 28.92
C ARG A 435 15.93 12.67 29.28
N ALA A 436 16.83 12.38 30.20
CA ALA A 436 17.89 13.26 30.66
C ALA A 436 19.25 12.77 30.18
N TYR A 437 20.09 13.69 29.72
CA TYR A 437 21.46 13.40 29.30
C TYR A 437 22.45 13.80 30.37
N SER A 438 23.35 12.88 30.75
CA SER A 438 24.52 13.18 31.53
C SER A 438 25.77 12.78 30.77
N LYS A 439 26.90 13.48 31.05
CA LYS A 439 28.17 13.17 30.40
C LYS A 439 28.70 11.79 30.76
N GLU A 440 28.34 11.30 31.95
CA GLU A 440 28.87 10.05 32.50
C GLU A 440 28.10 8.82 32.02
N GLN A 441 26.77 8.95 31.84
CA GLN A 441 25.89 7.81 31.60
C GLN A 441 25.09 7.91 30.26
N GLY A 442 25.24 9.05 29.53
CA GLY A 442 24.48 9.31 28.30
C GLY A 442 23.00 9.59 28.58
N TRP A 443 22.12 9.21 27.66
CA TRP A 443 20.68 9.39 27.76
C TRP A 443 20.04 8.35 28.69
N GLN A 444 19.34 8.82 29.72
CA GLN A 444 18.60 7.99 30.68
C GLN A 444 17.14 8.43 30.74
N ASP A 445 16.24 7.50 31.04
CA ASP A 445 14.83 7.82 31.26
C ASP A 445 14.67 8.63 32.55
N ALA A 446 13.83 9.68 32.48
CA ALA A 446 13.50 10.55 33.60
C ALA A 446 11.96 10.62 33.74
N PRO A 447 11.30 9.53 34.13
CA PRO A 447 9.85 9.40 34.09
C PRO A 447 9.15 10.35 35.09
N GLU A 448 9.88 10.80 36.11
CA GLU A 448 9.35 11.76 37.09
C GLU A 448 9.49 13.24 36.65
N ALA A 449 10.27 13.51 35.59
CA ALA A 449 10.36 14.85 35.03
C ALA A 449 9.05 15.21 34.35
N ARG A 450 8.44 16.33 34.75
CA ARG A 450 7.12 16.76 34.25
C ARG A 450 7.04 18.27 34.13
N HIS A 451 6.15 18.75 33.28
CA HIS A 451 5.77 20.17 33.20
C HIS A 451 4.45 20.43 33.91
N PHE A 452 4.39 21.55 34.61
CA PHE A 452 3.15 22.05 35.23
C PHE A 452 2.96 23.53 34.93
N PRO A 453 1.76 23.95 34.52
CA PRO A 453 1.40 25.36 34.53
C PRO A 453 1.30 25.85 36.01
N ARG A 454 1.58 27.12 36.23
CA ARG A 454 1.67 27.75 37.55
C ARG A 454 0.59 27.37 38.60
N PRO A 455 -0.70 27.23 38.25
CA PRO A 455 -1.74 26.93 39.25
C PRO A 455 -1.65 25.55 39.88
N ALA A 456 -1.11 24.54 39.18
CA ALA A 456 -1.05 23.16 39.67
C ALA A 456 0.09 22.92 40.69
N LEU A 457 1.15 23.74 40.65
CA LEU A 457 2.29 23.63 41.58
C LEU A 457 1.91 24.03 43.01
N LEU A 458 1.10 25.06 43.19
CA LEU A 458 0.71 25.54 44.52
C LEU A 458 -0.14 24.55 45.31
N THR A 459 -0.86 23.67 44.63
CA THR A 459 -1.68 22.64 45.27
C THR A 459 -0.90 21.41 45.69
N ARG A 460 0.18 21.05 44.99
CA ARG A 460 0.99 19.85 45.30
C ARG A 460 2.12 20.14 46.29
N CYS A 461 2.76 21.30 46.26
CA CYS A 461 3.79 21.64 47.26
C CYS A 461 3.27 21.70 48.74
N ARG A 462 1.95 21.93 48.96
CA ARG A 462 1.35 21.81 50.26
C ARG A 462 1.20 20.37 50.79
N ALA A 463 1.26 19.38 49.96
CA ALA A 463 1.13 17.96 50.35
C ALA A 463 2.44 17.33 50.83
N PHE A 464 3.60 17.99 50.61
CA PHE A 464 4.92 17.44 50.97
C PHE A 464 5.51 18.00 52.25
N THR A 465 4.89 18.99 52.94
CA THR A 465 5.30 19.41 54.26
C THR A 465 4.50 18.66 55.32
N ARG A 466 4.78 17.40 55.54
CA ARG A 466 4.53 16.72 56.82
C ARG A 466 5.62 17.11 57.80
N PRO A 467 5.32 17.70 58.94
CA PRO A 467 6.31 17.83 60.01
C PRO A 467 6.69 16.44 60.52
N PRO A 468 7.92 16.22 60.95
CA PRO A 468 8.35 14.95 61.59
C PRO A 468 7.46 14.68 62.80
N PRO A 469 7.14 13.42 63.12
CA PRO A 469 6.39 13.06 64.33
C PRO A 469 7.21 13.40 65.58
N PRO A 470 6.55 13.64 66.71
CA PRO A 470 7.20 14.06 67.96
C PRO A 470 8.14 13.00 68.57
#